data_e666a4228368c593e1e36025e7230a8e
#
_entry.id   e666a4228368c593e1e36025e7230a8e
#
_cell.length_a   1.000
_cell.length_b   1.000
_cell.length_c   1.000
_cell.angle_alpha   90.00
_cell.angle_beta   90.00
_cell.angle_gamma   90.00
#
_symmetry.space_group_name_H-M   'P 1'
#
loop_
_entity.id
_entity.type
_entity.pdbx_description
1 polymer ?
#
loop_
_entity_poly.entity_id
_entity_poly.type
_entity_poly.pdbx_seq_one_letter_code
_entity_poly.pdbx_strand_id
1 'polypeptide(L)'
;MGPVTSGDSLDGLEIRRASTSDQVADAVRTMILRGQLPPGTQLREVPLAESIGISRNTVREAVRVLARQGLVTHSMHRGAVVTRLTEHDVVDLIRARRALESQAIEAAGAATPDELRGLDEIILELERAAIDGDWDRMVDADWSFHRRLVSFLGSPRLDRFFETIQAEMRLCLSILDREDDDPDELVDEHRELRDLIAGGATDRCIARLGEHLDDAEIRLRLIARSWEEQNTQ
;
A
#
# COMPACT_ATOMS: atom_id res chain seq x y z
N MET A 1 -9.85 -48.36 -8.05
CA MET A 1 -9.75 -46.90 -7.98
C MET A 1 -10.11 -46.39 -9.35
N GLY A 2 -11.42 -46.06 -9.57
CA GLY A 2 -11.91 -45.62 -10.85
C GLY A 2 -11.61 -44.15 -11.10
N PRO A 3 -11.51 -43.71 -12.35
CA PRO A 3 -11.25 -42.32 -12.67
C PRO A 3 -12.47 -41.47 -12.26
N VAL A 4 -12.22 -40.38 -11.56
CA VAL A 4 -13.22 -39.34 -11.34
C VAL A 4 -13.54 -38.72 -12.68
N THR A 5 -14.74 -39.04 -13.21
CA THR A 5 -15.29 -38.41 -14.42
C THR A 5 -15.66 -36.96 -14.05
N SER A 6 -14.84 -36.02 -14.49
CA SER A 6 -15.16 -34.60 -14.54
C SER A 6 -16.28 -34.39 -15.57
N GLY A 7 -17.51 -34.47 -15.12
CA GLY A 7 -18.70 -34.33 -15.97
C GLY A 7 -19.73 -33.34 -15.45
N ASP A 8 -19.42 -32.63 -14.36
CA ASP A 8 -20.25 -31.49 -13.98
C ASP A 8 -19.67 -30.24 -14.64
N SER A 9 -20.34 -29.89 -15.74
CA SER A 9 -20.19 -28.62 -16.42
C SER A 9 -20.24 -27.48 -15.43
N LEU A 10 -19.20 -26.65 -15.43
CA LEU A 10 -19.17 -25.37 -14.71
C LEU A 10 -20.02 -24.30 -15.43
N ASP A 11 -20.91 -24.75 -16.33
CA ASP A 11 -21.92 -23.93 -17.01
C ASP A 11 -22.87 -23.36 -15.96
N GLY A 12 -22.68 -22.07 -15.61
CA GLY A 12 -23.49 -21.36 -14.63
C GLY A 12 -22.70 -20.75 -13.45
N LEU A 13 -21.38 -20.88 -13.42
CA LEU A 13 -20.57 -20.11 -12.50
C LEU A 13 -20.60 -18.63 -12.90
N GLU A 14 -21.60 -17.91 -12.41
CA GLU A 14 -21.62 -16.45 -12.46
C GLU A 14 -20.40 -15.93 -11.69
N ILE A 15 -19.55 -15.20 -12.39
CA ILE A 15 -18.39 -14.52 -11.83
C ILE A 15 -18.86 -13.51 -10.76
N ARG A 16 -18.41 -13.71 -9.56
CA ARG A 16 -18.82 -13.09 -8.31
C ARG A 16 -18.83 -11.57 -8.39
N ARG A 17 -19.97 -10.94 -8.14
CA ARG A 17 -20.05 -9.62 -7.53
C ARG A 17 -19.25 -9.66 -6.23
N ALA A 18 -18.53 -8.59 -5.88
CA ALA A 18 -17.78 -8.50 -4.62
C ALA A 18 -18.67 -9.03 -3.47
N SER A 19 -18.14 -9.97 -2.70
CA SER A 19 -18.90 -10.54 -1.58
C SER A 19 -19.17 -9.47 -0.52
N THR A 20 -20.18 -9.65 0.32
CA THR A 20 -20.42 -8.73 1.44
C THR A 20 -19.19 -8.62 2.35
N SER A 21 -18.41 -9.69 2.52
CA SER A 21 -17.15 -9.66 3.28
C SER A 21 -16.07 -8.82 2.60
N ASP A 22 -15.99 -8.82 1.27
CA ASP A 22 -15.04 -7.96 0.54
C ASP A 22 -15.44 -6.48 0.68
N GLN A 23 -16.74 -6.16 0.57
CA GLN A 23 -17.23 -4.78 0.77
C GLN A 23 -16.95 -4.27 2.18
N VAL A 24 -17.11 -5.11 3.20
CA VAL A 24 -16.77 -4.77 4.59
C VAL A 24 -15.26 -4.59 4.76
N ALA A 25 -14.46 -5.48 4.16
CA ALA A 25 -13.00 -5.34 4.19
C ALA A 25 -12.56 -4.03 3.53
N ASP A 26 -13.16 -3.65 2.40
CA ASP A 26 -12.85 -2.40 1.70
C ASP A 26 -13.24 -1.17 2.54
N ALA A 27 -14.40 -1.18 3.17
CA ALA A 27 -14.83 -0.09 4.05
C ALA A 27 -13.89 0.06 5.26
N VAL A 28 -13.57 -1.04 5.95
CA VAL A 28 -12.65 -1.03 7.11
C VAL A 28 -11.24 -0.63 6.68
N ARG A 29 -10.76 -1.10 5.53
CA ARG A 29 -9.47 -0.67 4.96
C ARG A 29 -9.43 0.85 4.77
N THR A 30 -10.46 1.42 4.17
CA THR A 30 -10.57 2.86 3.97
C THR A 30 -10.51 3.61 5.31
N MET A 31 -11.20 3.13 6.34
CA MET A 31 -11.15 3.73 7.67
C MET A 31 -9.76 3.66 8.32
N ILE A 32 -9.05 2.53 8.14
CA ILE A 32 -7.67 2.35 8.61
C ILE A 32 -6.75 3.34 7.90
N LEU A 33 -6.78 3.35 6.57
CA LEU A 33 -5.88 4.17 5.75
C LEU A 33 -6.15 5.68 5.86
N ARG A 34 -7.34 6.08 6.33
CA ARG A 34 -7.68 7.47 6.67
C ARG A 34 -7.46 7.82 8.15
N GLY A 35 -6.82 6.94 8.92
CA GLY A 35 -6.55 7.17 10.34
C GLY A 35 -7.77 7.11 11.26
N GLN A 36 -8.96 6.84 10.76
CA GLN A 36 -10.19 6.71 11.57
C GLN A 36 -10.14 5.47 12.49
N LEU A 37 -9.40 4.46 12.10
CA LEU A 37 -9.04 3.29 12.90
C LEU A 37 -7.51 3.24 13.02
N PRO A 38 -6.92 3.98 13.96
CA PRO A 38 -5.47 4.08 14.04
C PRO A 38 -4.80 2.75 14.42
N PRO A 39 -3.51 2.57 14.13
CA PRO A 39 -2.73 1.40 14.50
C PRO A 39 -2.90 1.04 15.98
N GLY A 40 -3.14 -0.25 16.26
CA GLY A 40 -3.42 -0.77 17.59
C GLY A 40 -4.90 -0.75 17.98
N THR A 41 -5.79 -0.23 17.15
CA THR A 41 -7.25 -0.31 17.36
C THR A 41 -7.71 -1.75 17.30
N GLN A 42 -8.44 -2.20 18.34
CA GLN A 42 -9.02 -3.53 18.38
C GLN A 42 -10.29 -3.61 17.52
N LEU A 43 -10.30 -4.52 16.55
CA LEU A 43 -11.47 -4.81 15.71
C LEU A 43 -12.31 -5.90 16.36
N ARG A 44 -13.35 -5.49 17.12
CA ARG A 44 -14.24 -6.42 17.80
C ARG A 44 -15.33 -6.88 16.84
N GLU A 45 -15.28 -8.18 16.45
CA GLU A 45 -16.20 -8.76 15.44
C GLU A 45 -17.69 -8.60 15.82
N VAL A 46 -18.03 -8.72 17.09
CA VAL A 46 -19.43 -8.67 17.55
C VAL A 46 -20.01 -7.26 17.47
N PRO A 47 -19.42 -6.23 18.11
CA PRO A 47 -19.91 -4.86 17.97
C PRO A 47 -19.91 -4.37 16.52
N LEU A 48 -18.90 -4.74 15.73
CA LEU A 48 -18.83 -4.35 14.32
C LEU A 48 -19.99 -4.98 13.52
N ALA A 49 -20.27 -6.27 13.73
CA ALA A 49 -21.37 -6.96 13.06
C ALA A 49 -22.74 -6.35 13.42
N GLU A 50 -22.94 -5.99 14.69
CA GLU A 50 -24.17 -5.37 15.19
C GLU A 50 -24.35 -3.95 14.61
N SER A 51 -23.28 -3.15 14.55
CA SER A 51 -23.35 -1.76 14.07
C SER A 51 -23.72 -1.62 12.60
N ILE A 52 -23.32 -2.61 11.76
CA ILE A 52 -23.58 -2.58 10.31
C ILE A 52 -24.65 -3.59 9.86
N GLY A 53 -25.27 -4.32 10.81
CA GLY A 53 -26.40 -5.22 10.55
C GLY A 53 -26.07 -6.47 9.73
N ILE A 54 -24.86 -7.02 9.88
CA ILE A 54 -24.40 -8.23 9.16
C ILE A 54 -24.02 -9.37 10.10
N SER A 55 -23.76 -10.55 9.53
CA SER A 55 -23.36 -11.71 10.33
C SER A 55 -21.93 -11.57 10.87
N ARG A 56 -21.67 -12.10 12.09
CA ARG A 56 -20.31 -12.20 12.66
C ARG A 56 -19.35 -12.95 11.75
N ASN A 57 -19.85 -13.95 11.03
CA ASN A 57 -19.03 -14.73 10.10
C ASN A 57 -18.56 -13.88 8.92
N THR A 58 -19.42 -12.98 8.40
CA THR A 58 -19.05 -12.03 7.33
C THR A 58 -17.95 -11.08 7.80
N VAL A 59 -18.07 -10.54 9.01
CA VAL A 59 -17.04 -9.68 9.62
C VAL A 59 -15.73 -10.44 9.80
N ARG A 60 -15.79 -11.69 10.30
CA ARG A 60 -14.59 -12.52 10.48
C ARG A 60 -13.87 -12.77 9.14
N GLU A 61 -14.60 -13.05 8.07
CA GLU A 61 -14.01 -13.19 6.74
C GLU A 61 -13.37 -11.87 6.25
N ALA A 62 -14.03 -10.72 6.48
CA ALA A 62 -13.45 -9.41 6.18
C ALA A 62 -12.14 -9.17 6.95
N VAL A 63 -12.12 -9.47 8.25
CA VAL A 63 -10.90 -9.38 9.09
C VAL A 63 -9.79 -10.28 8.55
N ARG A 64 -10.11 -11.50 8.08
CA ARG A 64 -9.14 -12.39 7.46
C ARG A 64 -8.58 -11.82 6.14
N VAL A 65 -9.41 -11.13 5.35
CA VAL A 65 -8.93 -10.41 4.15
C VAL A 65 -7.93 -9.35 4.55
N LEU A 66 -8.24 -8.50 5.52
CA LEU A 66 -7.36 -7.45 6.03
C LEU A 66 -6.05 -8.00 6.63
N ALA A 67 -6.14 -9.15 7.33
CA ALA A 67 -4.96 -9.82 7.87
C ALA A 67 -4.01 -10.33 6.78
N ARG A 68 -4.54 -10.86 5.67
CA ARG A 68 -3.72 -11.25 4.51
C ARG A 68 -3.06 -10.06 3.81
N GLN A 69 -3.56 -8.86 4.01
CA GLN A 69 -3.03 -7.60 3.48
C GLN A 69 -2.07 -6.89 4.46
N GLY A 70 -1.74 -7.52 5.60
CA GLY A 70 -0.88 -6.91 6.62
C GLY A 70 -1.52 -5.81 7.46
N LEU A 71 -2.76 -5.37 7.11
CA LEU A 71 -3.44 -4.27 7.80
C LEU A 71 -3.94 -4.61 9.19
N VAL A 72 -4.11 -5.89 9.48
CA VAL A 72 -4.62 -6.41 10.76
C VAL A 72 -3.77 -7.60 11.21
N THR A 73 -3.46 -7.64 12.48
CA THR A 73 -2.77 -8.77 13.14
C THR A 73 -3.65 -9.39 14.22
N HIS A 74 -3.38 -10.64 14.57
CA HIS A 74 -4.01 -11.29 15.71
C HIS A 74 -3.13 -11.17 16.95
N SER A 75 -3.55 -10.40 17.93
CA SER A 75 -2.87 -10.27 19.22
C SER A 75 -3.44 -11.26 20.23
N MET A 76 -2.55 -11.91 21.00
CA MET A 76 -2.96 -12.80 22.10
C MET A 76 -3.81 -12.00 23.11
N HIS A 77 -4.98 -12.51 23.45
CA HIS A 77 -5.98 -11.89 24.35
C HIS A 77 -6.73 -10.65 23.81
N ARG A 78 -6.30 -10.04 22.69
CA ARG A 78 -6.98 -8.87 22.09
C ARG A 78 -7.76 -9.20 20.82
N GLY A 79 -7.54 -10.38 20.20
CA GLY A 79 -8.16 -10.74 18.93
C GLY A 79 -7.55 -9.96 17.76
N ALA A 80 -8.36 -9.53 16.81
CA ALA A 80 -7.91 -8.77 15.64
C ALA A 80 -7.62 -7.31 16.04
N VAL A 81 -6.44 -6.82 15.63
CA VAL A 81 -5.95 -5.47 15.95
C VAL A 81 -5.35 -4.85 14.69
N VAL A 82 -5.60 -3.57 14.43
CA VAL A 82 -4.92 -2.84 13.34
C VAL A 82 -3.42 -2.89 13.57
N THR A 83 -2.67 -3.29 12.55
CA THR A 83 -1.23 -3.52 12.63
C THR A 83 -0.50 -2.27 13.09
N ARG A 84 0.49 -2.44 13.96
CA ARG A 84 1.50 -1.44 14.29
C ARG A 84 2.82 -1.93 13.73
N LEU A 85 3.48 -1.10 12.98
CA LEU A 85 4.83 -1.40 12.52
C LEU A 85 5.84 -1.04 13.59
N THR A 86 6.85 -1.89 13.76
CA THR A 86 8.05 -1.58 14.54
C THR A 86 9.08 -0.86 13.67
N GLU A 87 10.12 -0.26 14.28
CA GLU A 87 11.24 0.28 13.51
C GLU A 87 11.88 -0.79 12.61
N HIS A 88 11.95 -2.02 13.07
CA HIS A 88 12.49 -3.13 12.30
C HIS A 88 11.63 -3.45 11.06
N ASP A 89 10.30 -3.44 11.21
CA ASP A 89 9.37 -3.67 10.10
C ASP A 89 9.53 -2.57 9.04
N VAL A 90 9.65 -1.30 9.45
CA VAL A 90 9.90 -0.18 8.52
C VAL A 90 11.17 -0.41 7.71
N VAL A 91 12.29 -0.74 8.36
CA VAL A 91 13.56 -1.01 7.69
C VAL A 91 13.43 -2.16 6.69
N ASP A 92 12.71 -3.22 7.04
CA ASP A 92 12.52 -4.38 6.15
C ASP A 92 11.64 -4.04 4.95
N LEU A 93 10.57 -3.29 5.16
CA LEU A 93 9.69 -2.79 4.08
C LEU A 93 10.45 -1.87 3.11
N ILE A 94 11.28 -0.96 3.59
CA ILE A 94 12.12 -0.09 2.75
C ILE A 94 13.14 -0.90 1.97
N ARG A 95 13.75 -1.93 2.57
CA ARG A 95 14.65 -2.86 1.83
C ARG A 95 13.93 -3.58 0.70
N ALA A 96 12.71 -4.07 0.96
CA ALA A 96 11.91 -4.73 -0.05
C ALA A 96 11.53 -3.79 -1.20
N ARG A 97 11.13 -2.53 -0.89
CA ARG A 97 10.88 -1.48 -1.87
C ARG A 97 12.11 -1.21 -2.72
N ARG A 98 13.26 -0.95 -2.07
CA ARG A 98 14.53 -0.67 -2.76
C ARG A 98 14.90 -1.78 -3.73
N ALA A 99 14.78 -3.05 -3.33
CA ALA A 99 15.08 -4.18 -4.17
C ALA A 99 14.16 -4.27 -5.41
N LEU A 100 12.86 -4.09 -5.23
CA LEU A 100 11.88 -4.17 -6.32
C LEU A 100 11.96 -2.96 -7.25
N GLU A 101 12.00 -1.77 -6.69
CA GLU A 101 11.94 -0.53 -7.46
C GLU A 101 13.25 -0.27 -8.22
N SER A 102 14.42 -0.63 -7.67
CA SER A 102 15.69 -0.55 -8.43
C SER A 102 15.67 -1.49 -9.65
N GLN A 103 15.18 -2.71 -9.50
CA GLN A 103 15.02 -3.63 -10.62
C GLN A 103 13.98 -3.14 -11.63
N ALA A 104 12.93 -2.47 -11.15
CA ALA A 104 11.92 -1.87 -12.02
C ALA A 104 12.47 -0.69 -12.83
N ILE A 105 13.35 0.13 -12.26
CA ILE A 105 14.06 1.21 -12.98
C ILE A 105 14.93 0.62 -14.10
N GLU A 106 15.67 -0.47 -13.84
CA GLU A 106 16.43 -1.15 -14.87
C GLU A 106 15.54 -1.66 -16.02
N ALA A 107 14.39 -2.26 -15.67
CA ALA A 107 13.42 -2.73 -16.67
C ALA A 107 12.78 -1.57 -17.45
N ALA A 108 12.46 -0.47 -16.77
CA ALA A 108 11.87 0.72 -17.37
C ALA A 108 12.82 1.44 -18.35
N GLY A 109 14.13 1.24 -18.24
CA GLY A 109 15.11 1.78 -19.19
C GLY A 109 14.93 1.31 -20.63
N ALA A 110 14.19 0.23 -20.86
CA ALA A 110 13.81 -0.27 -22.18
C ALA A 110 12.37 0.14 -22.60
N ALA A 111 11.65 0.88 -21.76
CA ALA A 111 10.26 1.25 -22.01
C ALA A 111 10.14 2.28 -23.14
N THR A 112 9.08 2.13 -23.92
CA THR A 112 8.72 3.11 -24.96
C THR A 112 8.15 4.40 -24.33
N PRO A 113 8.19 5.54 -25.06
CA PRO A 113 7.54 6.76 -24.59
C PRO A 113 6.04 6.57 -24.23
N ASP A 114 5.34 5.69 -24.95
CA ASP A 114 3.93 5.38 -24.67
C ASP A 114 3.75 4.65 -23.34
N GLU A 115 4.65 3.75 -22.99
CA GLU A 115 4.63 3.04 -21.71
C GLU A 115 4.98 3.96 -20.54
N LEU A 116 5.85 4.96 -20.75
CA LEU A 116 6.20 5.97 -19.74
C LEU A 116 5.08 6.99 -19.53
N ARG A 117 4.17 7.19 -20.49
CA ARG A 117 3.04 8.13 -20.36
C ARG A 117 2.20 7.90 -19.09
N GLY A 118 2.09 6.66 -18.64
CA GLY A 118 1.40 6.37 -17.39
C GLY A 118 2.06 6.98 -16.14
N LEU A 119 3.38 7.21 -16.17
CA LEU A 119 4.06 7.97 -15.10
C LEU A 119 3.76 9.46 -15.22
N ASP A 120 3.71 10.01 -16.44
CA ASP A 120 3.38 11.42 -16.69
C ASP A 120 1.97 11.76 -16.17
N GLU A 121 0.99 10.90 -16.43
CA GLU A 121 -0.38 11.08 -15.97
C GLU A 121 -0.47 11.09 -14.43
N ILE A 122 0.31 10.24 -13.76
CA ILE A 122 0.36 10.18 -12.29
C ILE A 122 1.03 11.43 -11.72
N ILE A 123 2.12 11.92 -12.32
CA ILE A 123 2.77 13.17 -11.90
C ILE A 123 1.81 14.36 -12.04
N LEU A 124 1.05 14.45 -13.14
CA LEU A 124 0.02 15.48 -13.29
C LEU A 124 -1.06 15.43 -12.21
N GLU A 125 -1.41 14.24 -11.73
CA GLU A 125 -2.33 14.10 -10.61
C GLU A 125 -1.70 14.54 -9.29
N LEU A 126 -0.42 14.20 -9.06
CA LEU A 126 0.35 14.66 -7.90
C LEU A 126 0.44 16.20 -7.86
N GLU A 127 0.74 16.84 -9.01
CA GLU A 127 0.75 18.30 -9.16
C GLU A 127 -0.60 18.95 -8.82
N ARG A 128 -1.70 18.38 -9.33
CA ARG A 128 -3.04 18.88 -9.03
C ARG A 128 -3.37 18.76 -7.54
N ALA A 129 -3.03 17.62 -6.94
CA ALA A 129 -3.24 17.40 -5.52
C ALA A 129 -2.42 18.38 -4.67
N ALA A 130 -1.17 18.69 -5.07
CA ALA A 130 -0.32 19.68 -4.43
C ALA A 130 -0.93 21.09 -4.51
N ILE A 131 -1.41 21.51 -5.68
CA ILE A 131 -2.10 22.82 -5.86
C ILE A 131 -3.36 22.92 -4.99
N ASP A 132 -4.12 21.82 -4.88
CA ASP A 132 -5.35 21.76 -4.08
C ASP A 132 -5.05 21.67 -2.56
N GLY A 133 -3.80 21.40 -2.15
CA GLY A 133 -3.42 21.13 -0.77
C GLY A 133 -4.00 19.82 -0.22
N ASP A 134 -4.33 18.87 -1.11
CA ASP A 134 -4.98 17.59 -0.76
C ASP A 134 -3.92 16.49 -0.56
N TRP A 135 -3.44 16.37 0.67
CA TRP A 135 -2.43 15.37 1.03
C TRP A 135 -2.89 13.92 0.84
N ASP A 136 -4.16 13.61 1.00
CA ASP A 136 -4.66 12.25 0.78
C ASP A 136 -4.50 11.86 -0.70
N ARG A 137 -4.84 12.78 -1.62
CA ARG A 137 -4.64 12.58 -3.05
C ARG A 137 -3.16 12.55 -3.43
N MET A 138 -2.32 13.38 -2.78
CA MET A 138 -0.87 13.34 -2.98
C MET A 138 -0.29 11.98 -2.62
N VAL A 139 -0.64 11.43 -1.46
CA VAL A 139 -0.21 10.09 -1.04
C VAL A 139 -0.71 9.02 -2.02
N ASP A 140 -1.95 9.13 -2.50
CA ASP A 140 -2.48 8.17 -3.47
C ASP A 140 -1.74 8.23 -4.81
N ALA A 141 -1.35 9.42 -5.27
CA ALA A 141 -0.57 9.61 -6.49
C ALA A 141 0.89 9.11 -6.32
N ASP A 142 1.55 9.44 -5.20
CA ASP A 142 2.87 8.93 -4.83
C ASP A 142 2.91 7.40 -4.91
N TRP A 143 2.01 6.71 -4.21
CA TRP A 143 1.91 5.25 -4.26
C TRP A 143 1.58 4.70 -5.65
N SER A 144 0.81 5.43 -6.43
CA SER A 144 0.48 5.05 -7.81
C SER A 144 1.72 5.12 -8.71
N PHE A 145 2.61 6.10 -8.49
CA PHE A 145 3.88 6.21 -9.20
C PHE A 145 4.78 4.99 -8.93
N HIS A 146 5.02 4.67 -7.67
CA HIS A 146 5.85 3.52 -7.30
C HIS A 146 5.27 2.19 -7.78
N ARG A 147 3.95 2.02 -7.70
CA ARG A 147 3.27 0.84 -8.26
C ARG A 147 3.41 0.77 -9.78
N ARG A 148 3.25 1.90 -10.48
CA ARG A 148 3.46 1.97 -11.93
C ARG A 148 4.89 1.62 -12.28
N LEU A 149 5.86 2.10 -11.52
CA LEU A 149 7.27 1.77 -11.68
C LEU A 149 7.49 0.25 -11.56
N VAL A 150 7.02 -0.39 -10.48
CA VAL A 150 7.15 -1.84 -10.28
C VAL A 150 6.49 -2.65 -11.40
N SER A 151 5.41 -2.13 -12.00
CA SER A 151 4.72 -2.82 -13.11
C SER A 151 5.59 -3.06 -14.35
N PHE A 152 6.69 -2.31 -14.53
CA PHE A 152 7.66 -2.56 -15.61
C PHE A 152 8.39 -3.91 -15.47
N LEU A 153 8.36 -4.53 -14.30
CA LEU A 153 8.86 -5.91 -14.11
C LEU A 153 7.98 -6.95 -14.82
N GLY A 154 6.78 -6.61 -15.28
CA GLY A 154 5.88 -7.48 -16.03
C GLY A 154 5.41 -8.72 -15.25
N SER A 155 5.40 -8.66 -13.92
CA SER A 155 5.10 -9.79 -13.04
C SER A 155 3.91 -9.52 -12.12
N PRO A 156 2.72 -10.07 -12.42
CA PRO A 156 1.55 -9.91 -11.54
C PRO A 156 1.75 -10.44 -10.11
N ARG A 157 2.77 -11.26 -9.88
CA ARG A 157 3.14 -11.71 -8.53
C ARG A 157 3.89 -10.64 -7.75
N LEU A 158 4.82 -9.94 -8.41
CA LEU A 158 5.55 -8.81 -7.82
C LEU A 158 4.63 -7.63 -7.59
N ASP A 159 3.70 -7.36 -8.51
CA ASP A 159 2.68 -6.32 -8.34
C ASP A 159 1.87 -6.56 -7.05
N ARG A 160 1.33 -7.77 -6.85
CA ARG A 160 0.59 -8.12 -5.63
C ARG A 160 1.44 -8.07 -4.36
N PHE A 161 2.70 -8.47 -4.46
CA PHE A 161 3.62 -8.36 -3.32
C PHE A 161 3.87 -6.91 -2.96
N PHE A 162 4.10 -6.05 -3.94
CA PHE A 162 4.29 -4.62 -3.73
C PHE A 162 3.04 -3.93 -3.17
N GLU A 163 1.84 -4.33 -3.61
CA GLU A 163 0.58 -3.85 -3.02
C GLU A 163 0.48 -4.16 -1.51
N THR A 164 1.02 -5.30 -1.07
CA THR A 164 1.07 -5.64 0.36
C THR A 164 2.02 -4.70 1.11
N ILE A 165 3.23 -4.47 0.57
CA ILE A 165 4.20 -3.52 1.13
C ILE A 165 3.58 -2.12 1.26
N GLN A 166 2.92 -1.65 0.19
CA GLN A 166 2.24 -0.35 0.19
C GLN A 166 1.17 -0.26 1.29
N ALA A 167 0.33 -1.31 1.42
CA ALA A 167 -0.74 -1.32 2.40
C ALA A 167 -0.20 -1.21 3.83
N GLU A 168 0.90 -1.91 4.15
CA GLU A 168 1.54 -1.85 5.45
C GLU A 168 2.17 -0.47 5.71
N MET A 169 2.92 0.09 4.76
CA MET A 169 3.55 1.41 4.93
C MET A 169 2.54 2.54 5.09
N ARG A 170 1.39 2.46 4.40
CA ARG A 170 0.30 3.45 4.53
C ARG A 170 -0.27 3.53 5.96
N LEU A 171 -0.11 2.50 6.79
CA LEU A 171 -0.47 2.56 8.22
C LEU A 171 0.29 3.66 8.96
N CYS A 172 1.58 3.82 8.70
CA CYS A 172 2.38 4.90 9.28
C CYS A 172 1.96 6.26 8.72
N LEU A 173 1.76 6.35 7.40
CA LEU A 173 1.44 7.61 6.74
C LEU A 173 0.05 8.17 7.12
N SER A 174 -0.88 7.30 7.53
CA SER A 174 -2.24 7.70 7.92
C SER A 174 -2.31 8.60 9.17
N ILE A 175 -1.21 8.70 9.93
CA ILE A 175 -1.11 9.50 11.15
C ILE A 175 0.05 10.49 11.11
N LEU A 176 0.74 10.62 9.96
CA LEU A 176 1.83 11.57 9.80
C LEU A 176 1.28 12.99 9.87
N ASP A 177 1.86 13.79 10.75
CA ASP A 177 1.70 15.23 10.71
C ASP A 177 2.50 15.80 9.54
N ARG A 178 1.86 16.62 8.71
CA ARG A 178 2.40 17.14 7.46
C ARG A 178 2.47 18.66 7.42
N GLU A 179 2.37 19.30 8.59
CA GLU A 179 2.40 20.77 8.66
C GLU A 179 3.70 21.36 8.09
N ASP A 180 4.81 20.62 8.22
CA ASP A 180 6.13 21.03 7.75
C ASP A 180 6.54 20.41 6.40
N ASP A 181 5.68 19.58 5.77
CA ASP A 181 5.98 18.96 4.48
C ASP A 181 5.78 19.96 3.33
N ASP A 182 6.72 19.99 2.38
CA ASP A 182 6.61 20.79 1.15
C ASP A 182 6.00 19.94 0.01
N PRO A 183 4.78 20.26 -0.44
CA PRO A 183 4.16 19.55 -1.54
C PRO A 183 4.95 19.60 -2.85
N ASP A 184 5.61 20.73 -3.12
CA ASP A 184 6.35 20.93 -4.36
C ASP A 184 7.64 20.07 -4.38
N GLU A 185 8.27 19.82 -3.24
CA GLU A 185 9.41 18.92 -3.12
C GLU A 185 9.06 17.50 -3.56
N LEU A 186 7.92 16.97 -3.09
CA LEU A 186 7.45 15.63 -3.48
C LEU A 186 7.17 15.54 -4.98
N VAL A 187 6.57 16.57 -5.56
CA VAL A 187 6.32 16.65 -7.02
C VAL A 187 7.64 16.64 -7.80
N ASP A 188 8.59 17.46 -7.40
CA ASP A 188 9.88 17.61 -8.08
C ASP A 188 10.72 16.32 -8.01
N GLU A 189 10.71 15.62 -6.88
CA GLU A 189 11.36 14.31 -6.74
C GLU A 189 10.83 13.29 -7.76
N HIS A 190 9.52 13.21 -7.91
CA HIS A 190 8.89 12.27 -8.84
C HIS A 190 9.11 12.63 -10.30
N ARG A 191 9.14 13.95 -10.62
CA ARG A 191 9.55 14.42 -11.96
C ARG A 191 10.97 14.04 -12.28
N GLU A 192 11.89 14.24 -11.32
CA GLU A 192 13.31 13.90 -11.51
C GLU A 192 13.47 12.40 -11.77
N LEU A 193 12.84 11.53 -11.00
CA LEU A 193 12.87 10.09 -11.21
C LEU A 193 12.39 9.72 -12.62
N ARG A 194 11.25 10.26 -13.02
CA ARG A 194 10.67 10.02 -14.35
C ARG A 194 11.60 10.50 -15.48
N ASP A 195 12.18 11.68 -15.34
CA ASP A 195 13.07 12.26 -16.34
C ASP A 195 14.38 11.46 -16.46
N LEU A 196 14.91 10.97 -15.35
CA LEU A 196 16.07 10.08 -15.33
C LEU A 196 15.77 8.74 -16.03
N ILE A 197 14.58 8.17 -15.83
CA ILE A 197 14.13 6.96 -16.55
C ILE A 197 14.04 7.26 -18.06
N ALA A 198 13.35 8.32 -18.45
CA ALA A 198 13.18 8.69 -19.86
C ALA A 198 14.50 9.02 -20.56
N GLY A 199 15.45 9.56 -19.82
CA GLY A 199 16.80 9.86 -20.29
C GLY A 199 17.75 8.66 -20.32
N GLY A 200 17.31 7.47 -19.85
CA GLY A 200 18.15 6.27 -19.77
C GLY A 200 19.27 6.36 -18.73
N ALA A 201 19.16 7.27 -17.76
CA ALA A 201 20.16 7.50 -16.72
C ALA A 201 19.93 6.55 -15.51
N THR A 202 19.89 5.24 -15.75
CA THR A 202 19.50 4.19 -14.81
C THR A 202 20.22 4.29 -13.47
N ASP A 203 21.56 4.35 -13.46
CA ASP A 203 22.34 4.39 -12.20
C ASP A 203 22.02 5.64 -11.37
N ARG A 204 21.83 6.79 -12.03
CA ARG A 204 21.44 8.03 -11.35
C ARG A 204 20.02 7.95 -10.80
N CYS A 205 19.11 7.33 -11.54
CA CYS A 205 17.74 7.13 -11.09
C CYS A 205 17.68 6.22 -9.86
N ILE A 206 18.45 5.12 -9.84
CA ILE A 206 18.55 4.23 -8.68
C ILE A 206 19.14 4.97 -7.47
N ALA A 207 20.15 5.80 -7.66
CA ALA A 207 20.74 6.61 -6.59
C ALA A 207 19.70 7.58 -6.02
N ARG A 208 18.97 8.30 -6.87
CA ARG A 208 17.94 9.27 -6.47
C ARG A 208 16.76 8.59 -5.75
N LEU A 209 16.31 7.44 -6.28
CA LEU A 209 15.33 6.61 -5.57
C LEU A 209 15.86 6.20 -4.18
N GLY A 210 17.14 5.88 -4.08
CA GLY A 210 17.80 5.55 -2.81
C GLY A 210 17.64 6.67 -1.78
N GLU A 211 17.92 7.91 -2.13
CA GLU A 211 17.76 9.10 -1.29
C GLU A 211 16.30 9.28 -0.86
N HIS A 212 15.36 9.23 -1.80
CA HIS A 212 13.92 9.31 -1.53
C HIS A 212 13.44 8.24 -0.53
N LEU A 213 13.93 7.01 -0.66
CA LEU A 213 13.58 5.92 0.27
C LEU A 213 14.26 6.06 1.64
N ASP A 214 15.47 6.62 1.71
CA ASP A 214 16.16 6.90 2.97
C ASP A 214 15.42 7.98 3.78
N ASP A 215 14.95 9.04 3.13
CA ASP A 215 14.14 10.08 3.77
C ASP A 215 12.81 9.53 4.28
N ALA A 216 12.13 8.70 3.48
CA ALA A 216 10.93 8.00 3.92
C ALA A 216 11.20 7.07 5.11
N GLU A 217 12.33 6.33 5.12
CA GLU A 217 12.72 5.45 6.24
C GLU A 217 12.87 6.25 7.54
N ILE A 218 13.58 7.37 7.50
CA ILE A 218 13.82 8.22 8.68
C ILE A 218 12.48 8.66 9.28
N ARG A 219 11.56 9.20 8.46
CA ARG A 219 10.25 9.69 8.92
C ARG A 219 9.39 8.56 9.51
N LEU A 220 9.29 7.44 8.82
CA LEU A 220 8.46 6.31 9.25
C LEU A 220 8.98 5.63 10.52
N ARG A 221 10.29 5.56 10.71
CA ARG A 221 10.91 5.03 11.95
C ARG A 221 10.58 5.89 13.16
N LEU A 222 10.52 7.21 13.01
CA LEU A 222 10.12 8.11 14.11
C LEU A 222 8.69 7.81 14.56
N ILE A 223 7.78 7.56 13.60
CA ILE A 223 6.39 7.18 13.89
C ILE A 223 6.35 5.82 14.60
N ALA A 224 7.04 4.81 14.05
CA ALA A 224 7.06 3.47 14.63
C ALA A 224 7.58 3.47 16.07
N ARG A 225 8.64 4.22 16.34
CA ARG A 225 9.21 4.42 17.70
C ARG A 225 8.20 5.02 18.66
N SER A 226 7.45 6.04 18.25
CA SER A 226 6.44 6.66 19.09
C SER A 226 5.35 5.66 19.53
N TRP A 227 5.02 4.68 18.69
CA TRP A 227 4.07 3.61 19.04
C TRP A 227 4.65 2.59 20.02
N GLU A 228 5.94 2.29 19.91
CA GLU A 228 6.61 1.36 20.85
C GLU A 228 6.66 1.97 22.26
N GLU A 229 6.98 3.26 22.38
CA GLU A 229 7.03 3.99 23.65
C GLU A 229 5.65 4.04 24.34
N GLN A 230 4.56 4.25 23.59
CA GLN A 230 3.19 4.27 24.13
C GLN A 230 2.72 2.91 24.66
N ASN A 231 3.32 1.81 24.23
CA ASN A 231 2.96 0.47 24.70
C ASN A 231 3.73 0.02 25.94
N THR A 232 4.75 0.74 26.34
CA THR A 232 5.62 0.42 27.50
C THR A 232 5.13 1.10 28.79
N GLN A 233 4.16 2.01 28.71
CA GLN A 233 3.47 2.66 29.82
C GLN A 233 2.14 1.96 30.15
#